data_0e50651aec7e9bca0cdbe0cc8524f472
#
_entry.id   0e50651aec7e9bca0cdbe0cc8524f472
#
_cell.length_a   1.000
_cell.length_b   1.000
_cell.length_c   1.000
_cell.angle_alpha   90.00
_cell.angle_beta   90.00
_cell.angle_gamma   90.00
#
_symmetry.space_group_name_H-M   'P 1'
#
loop_
_entity.id
_entity.type
_entity.pdbx_description
1 polymer ?
#
loop_
_entity_poly.entity_id
_entity_poly.type
_entity_poly.pdbx_seq_one_letter_code
_entity_poly.pdbx_strand_id
1 'polypeptide(L)'
;MSEFLVFVGSLNREAPYFQGARGVGLSVFRFDEETLEATKLAETGEVDNPTYLSVSADGSFVYANSEVSAWREGVVTAYRFDRRDATLAYMNKQPTLGSITAHNFITRDGSKLLVANYGMGEGGPDQSVVAYGIRADGALTAPLASVAHKGAGPNPDRQERAHAHSVTETVGGGVAVVADLGIDRLVSYRIGADGTLDRLAETTLPPGAGPRHVALHPDGRYLFVMNELDSTVASLSLDGTSGALALIDVKPAVPAEAREHNYCADIQISPDGRFLYGSNRGHDSVAVFSIDQETGKLACEDFTPCGGATPRNLCLTPTGRHLFSANQNADRISIFSRDAQTGRLVDTGRAIEIGTPMCVKITV
;
A
#
# COMPACT_ATOMS: atom_id res chain seq x y z
N MET A 1 -16.47 -14.85 13.81
CA MET A 1 -15.38 -14.39 14.68
C MET A 1 -15.30 -12.90 14.51
N SER A 2 -15.31 -12.15 15.60
CA SER A 2 -15.28 -10.68 15.60
C SER A 2 -13.91 -10.11 15.98
N GLU A 3 -12.91 -10.95 16.19
CA GLU A 3 -11.56 -10.53 16.57
C GLU A 3 -10.59 -10.65 15.40
N PHE A 4 -9.80 -9.59 15.20
CA PHE A 4 -8.76 -9.48 14.17
C PHE A 4 -7.43 -9.07 14.77
N LEU A 5 -6.34 -9.39 14.07
CA LEU A 5 -5.04 -8.80 14.32
C LEU A 5 -4.87 -7.54 13.44
N VAL A 6 -4.37 -6.47 14.05
CA VAL A 6 -4.04 -5.21 13.39
C VAL A 6 -2.55 -4.96 13.53
N PHE A 7 -1.85 -4.94 12.42
CA PHE A 7 -0.42 -4.65 12.34
C PHE A 7 -0.22 -3.22 11.88
N VAL A 8 0.60 -2.47 12.60
CA VAL A 8 0.83 -1.05 12.33
C VAL A 8 2.31 -0.78 12.17
N GLY A 9 2.69 -0.22 11.02
CA GLY A 9 3.99 0.38 10.80
C GLY A 9 3.94 1.87 11.09
N SER A 10 4.90 2.40 11.84
CA SER A 10 4.96 3.81 12.24
C SER A 10 6.37 4.38 12.13
N LEU A 11 6.47 5.69 11.81
CA LEU A 11 7.78 6.36 11.76
C LEU A 11 8.38 6.47 13.15
N ASN A 12 9.59 5.97 13.29
CA ASN A 12 10.41 6.08 14.49
C ASN A 12 11.75 6.82 14.26
N ARG A 13 11.96 7.31 13.04
CA ARG A 13 13.06 8.19 12.64
C ARG A 13 12.55 9.35 11.80
N GLU A 14 13.26 10.46 11.85
CA GLU A 14 13.01 11.61 10.98
C GLU A 14 13.09 11.23 9.50
N ALA A 15 12.28 11.89 8.68
CA ALA A 15 12.27 11.76 7.23
C ALA A 15 12.31 13.16 6.58
N PRO A 16 12.81 13.34 5.36
CA PRO A 16 12.86 14.64 4.71
C PRO A 16 11.50 15.33 4.59
N TYR A 17 10.44 14.54 4.49
CA TYR A 17 9.05 15.01 4.38
C TYR A 17 8.31 15.04 5.72
N PHE A 18 8.96 14.70 6.83
CA PHE A 18 8.32 14.64 8.14
C PHE A 18 9.33 14.80 9.28
N GLN A 19 9.02 15.68 10.23
CA GLN A 19 9.76 15.89 11.47
C GLN A 19 8.92 15.55 12.69
N GLY A 20 9.55 15.11 13.77
CA GLY A 20 8.87 14.73 15.01
C GLY A 20 8.25 13.33 14.94
N ALA A 21 9.00 12.34 14.43
CA ALA A 21 8.59 10.95 14.44
C ALA A 21 8.36 10.45 15.87
N ARG A 22 7.15 9.94 16.15
CA ARG A 22 6.70 9.51 17.48
C ARG A 22 6.31 8.04 17.53
N GLY A 23 6.46 7.32 16.42
CA GLY A 23 6.19 5.90 16.35
C GLY A 23 7.24 5.05 17.02
N VAL A 24 6.91 3.80 17.30
CA VAL A 24 7.84 2.80 17.84
C VAL A 24 8.51 1.98 16.74
N GLY A 25 7.86 1.86 15.58
CA GLY A 25 8.24 0.98 14.49
C GLY A 25 7.08 0.05 14.15
N LEU A 26 7.16 -1.23 14.53
CA LEU A 26 6.10 -2.20 14.26
C LEU A 26 5.32 -2.50 15.55
N SER A 27 3.99 -2.37 15.49
CA SER A 27 3.08 -2.71 16.60
C SER A 27 2.00 -3.69 16.14
N VAL A 28 1.54 -4.54 17.05
CA VAL A 28 0.44 -5.50 16.82
C VAL A 28 -0.65 -5.28 17.86
N PHE A 29 -1.89 -5.22 17.40
CA PHE A 29 -3.07 -5.10 18.26
C PHE A 29 -4.05 -6.25 17.98
N ARG A 30 -4.82 -6.61 18.98
CA ARG A 30 -6.06 -7.34 18.84
C ARG A 30 -7.19 -6.33 18.75
N PHE A 31 -8.03 -6.48 17.76
CA PHE A 31 -9.19 -5.63 17.52
C PHE A 31 -10.47 -6.45 17.60
N ASP A 32 -11.39 -6.05 18.47
CA ASP A 32 -12.74 -6.60 18.54
C ASP A 32 -13.68 -5.73 17.70
N GLU A 33 -14.22 -6.29 16.63
CA GLU A 33 -15.06 -5.56 15.66
C GLU A 33 -16.45 -5.23 16.19
N GLU A 34 -16.94 -5.89 17.24
CA GLU A 34 -18.25 -5.60 17.85
C GLU A 34 -18.16 -4.44 18.85
N THR A 35 -17.10 -4.39 19.63
CA THR A 35 -16.88 -3.31 20.63
C THR A 35 -16.06 -2.16 20.09
N LEU A 36 -15.39 -2.34 18.96
CA LEU A 36 -14.41 -1.43 18.33
C LEU A 36 -13.22 -1.14 19.27
N GLU A 37 -12.91 -2.05 20.17
CA GLU A 37 -11.77 -1.93 21.07
C GLU A 37 -10.51 -2.56 20.48
N ALA A 38 -9.39 -1.85 20.59
CA ALA A 38 -8.08 -2.33 20.19
C ALA A 38 -7.18 -2.48 21.42
N THR A 39 -6.60 -3.65 21.61
CA THR A 39 -5.66 -3.94 22.71
C THR A 39 -4.28 -4.21 22.11
N LYS A 40 -3.26 -3.47 22.52
CA LYS A 40 -1.87 -3.71 22.08
C LYS A 40 -1.39 -5.06 22.63
N LEU A 41 -0.86 -5.89 21.74
CA LEU A 41 -0.31 -7.21 22.05
C LEU A 41 1.23 -7.17 22.08
N ALA A 42 1.85 -6.59 21.05
CA ALA A 42 3.30 -6.57 20.91
C ALA A 42 3.76 -5.31 20.17
N GLU A 43 5.03 -4.97 20.36
CA GLU A 43 5.70 -3.93 19.56
C GLU A 43 7.21 -4.19 19.48
N THR A 44 7.87 -3.67 18.45
CA THR A 44 9.31 -3.65 18.30
C THR A 44 9.80 -2.38 17.62
N GLY A 45 10.88 -1.80 18.15
CA GLY A 45 11.60 -0.68 17.56
C GLY A 45 12.83 -1.11 16.73
N GLU A 46 13.04 -2.41 16.53
CA GLU A 46 14.21 -2.93 15.79
C GLU A 46 14.06 -2.83 14.26
N VAL A 47 13.02 -2.18 13.78
CA VAL A 47 12.80 -1.86 12.37
C VAL A 47 12.68 -0.34 12.21
N ASP A 48 13.48 0.22 11.31
CA ASP A 48 13.48 1.66 11.07
C ASP A 48 12.44 2.04 10.03
N ASN A 49 11.57 2.99 10.38
CA ASN A 49 10.53 3.54 9.49
C ASN A 49 9.81 2.47 8.64
N PRO A 50 9.09 1.51 9.25
CA PRO A 50 8.31 0.54 8.50
C PRO A 50 7.06 1.20 7.89
N THR A 51 7.23 1.89 6.75
CA THR A 51 6.18 2.67 6.09
C THR A 51 5.19 1.81 5.33
N TYR A 52 5.54 0.55 5.07
CA TYR A 52 4.63 -0.43 4.49
C TYR A 52 4.88 -1.83 5.03
N LEU A 53 3.79 -2.57 5.18
CA LEU A 53 3.78 -3.94 5.70
C LEU A 53 3.03 -4.87 4.75
N SER A 54 3.48 -6.11 4.64
CA SER A 54 2.64 -7.24 4.22
C SER A 54 2.58 -8.27 5.34
N VAL A 55 1.41 -8.87 5.52
CA VAL A 55 1.16 -9.85 6.57
C VAL A 55 0.61 -11.12 5.93
N SER A 56 1.10 -12.29 6.36
CA SER A 56 0.53 -13.57 5.92
C SER A 56 -0.94 -13.69 6.30
N ALA A 57 -1.71 -14.46 5.54
CA ALA A 57 -3.15 -14.57 5.72
C ALA A 57 -3.55 -15.04 7.14
N ASP A 58 -2.71 -15.84 7.79
CA ASP A 58 -2.88 -16.33 9.16
C ASP A 58 -2.31 -15.38 10.23
N GLY A 59 -1.70 -14.25 9.84
CA GLY A 59 -1.08 -13.29 10.74
C GLY A 59 0.22 -13.75 11.40
N SER A 60 0.79 -14.89 10.97
CA SER A 60 2.00 -15.44 11.59
C SER A 60 3.28 -14.75 11.14
N PHE A 61 3.32 -14.20 9.93
CA PHE A 61 4.50 -13.55 9.37
C PHE A 61 4.21 -12.12 8.92
N VAL A 62 5.16 -11.22 9.21
CA VAL A 62 5.10 -9.81 8.83
C VAL A 62 6.39 -9.43 8.10
N TYR A 63 6.24 -8.81 6.95
CA TYR A 63 7.35 -8.27 6.17
C TYR A 63 7.25 -6.75 6.17
N ALA A 64 8.24 -6.11 6.79
CA ALA A 64 8.29 -4.67 6.97
C ALA A 64 9.45 -4.08 6.17
N ASN A 65 9.16 -3.16 5.25
CA ASN A 65 10.21 -2.40 4.58
C ASN A 65 10.71 -1.27 5.48
N SER A 66 11.98 -0.89 5.32
CA SER A 66 12.53 0.31 5.96
C SER A 66 12.71 1.42 4.94
N GLU A 67 11.97 2.52 5.14
CA GLU A 67 12.05 3.73 4.32
C GLU A 67 12.91 4.78 5.04
N VAL A 68 14.21 4.72 4.81
CA VAL A 68 15.18 5.65 5.41
C VAL A 68 15.95 6.37 4.31
N SER A 69 15.63 7.64 4.09
CA SER A 69 16.18 8.45 2.98
C SER A 69 17.69 8.60 3.02
N ALA A 70 18.30 8.54 4.21
CA ALA A 70 19.76 8.62 4.37
C ALA A 70 20.48 7.32 3.96
N TRP A 71 19.76 6.23 3.76
CA TRP A 71 20.34 4.97 3.35
C TRP A 71 20.43 4.89 1.83
N ARG A 72 21.60 4.49 1.32
CA ARG A 72 21.80 4.26 -0.11
C ARG A 72 21.11 3.01 -0.62
N GLU A 73 20.82 2.07 0.28
CA GLU A 73 20.12 0.84 0.01
C GLU A 73 19.09 0.57 1.10
N GLY A 74 17.86 0.31 0.72
CA GLY A 74 16.78 -0.06 1.62
C GLY A 74 16.88 -1.51 2.07
N VAL A 75 16.05 -1.87 3.06
CA VAL A 75 15.94 -3.24 3.55
C VAL A 75 14.48 -3.63 3.72
N VAL A 76 14.22 -4.94 3.64
CA VAL A 76 12.96 -5.55 4.07
C VAL A 76 13.26 -6.57 5.17
N THR A 77 12.52 -6.49 6.28
CA THR A 77 12.71 -7.31 7.47
C THR A 77 11.54 -8.25 7.65
N ALA A 78 11.82 -9.52 7.91
CA ALA A 78 10.83 -10.54 8.25
C ALA A 78 10.73 -10.72 9.76
N TYR A 79 9.50 -10.75 10.26
CA TYR A 79 9.15 -11.06 11.65
C TYR A 79 8.14 -12.20 11.70
N ARG A 80 8.22 -13.02 12.77
CA ARG A 80 7.18 -13.96 13.15
C ARG A 80 6.42 -13.41 14.36
N PHE A 81 5.11 -13.38 14.26
CA PHE A 81 4.23 -13.07 15.39
C PHE A 81 3.66 -14.37 15.96
N ASP A 82 3.89 -14.61 17.26
CA ASP A 82 3.28 -15.70 18.00
C ASP A 82 2.07 -15.19 18.77
N ARG A 83 0.87 -15.69 18.42
CA ARG A 83 -0.39 -15.26 19.05
C ARG A 83 -0.54 -15.71 20.49
N ARG A 84 0.11 -16.82 20.91
CA ARG A 84 -0.02 -17.37 22.26
C ARG A 84 0.71 -16.50 23.27
N ASP A 85 1.93 -16.15 22.91
CA ASP A 85 2.84 -15.44 23.81
C ASP A 85 2.81 -13.93 23.51
N ALA A 86 2.06 -13.51 22.48
CA ALA A 86 2.00 -12.13 22.00
C ALA A 86 3.38 -11.54 21.73
N THR A 87 4.24 -12.27 21.02
CA THR A 87 5.63 -11.88 20.77
C THR A 87 5.94 -11.70 19.29
N LEU A 88 6.74 -10.69 18.97
CA LEU A 88 7.34 -10.48 17.66
C LEU A 88 8.79 -10.95 17.69
N ALA A 89 9.12 -11.96 16.89
CA ALA A 89 10.49 -12.48 16.77
C ALA A 89 11.08 -12.05 15.41
N TYR A 90 12.22 -11.37 15.47
CA TYR A 90 13.03 -11.09 14.29
C TYR A 90 13.50 -12.41 13.65
N MET A 91 13.38 -12.52 12.34
CA MET A 91 13.82 -13.70 11.61
C MET A 91 15.06 -13.40 10.76
N ASN A 92 14.94 -12.53 9.80
CA ASN A 92 16.06 -12.01 9.02
C ASN A 92 15.67 -10.72 8.29
N LYS A 93 16.64 -10.08 7.68
CA LYS A 93 16.41 -8.97 6.73
C LYS A 93 17.24 -9.16 5.47
N GLN A 94 16.75 -8.58 4.38
CA GLN A 94 17.40 -8.61 3.07
C GLN A 94 17.54 -7.19 2.51
N PRO A 95 18.63 -6.90 1.77
CA PRO A 95 18.78 -5.65 1.03
C PRO A 95 17.75 -5.62 -0.10
N THR A 96 17.19 -4.44 -0.41
CA THR A 96 16.18 -4.29 -1.46
C THR A 96 16.75 -3.85 -2.82
N LEU A 97 18.06 -3.80 -2.95
CA LEU A 97 18.77 -3.44 -4.19
C LEU A 97 18.32 -2.11 -4.81
N GLY A 98 17.73 -1.25 -4.02
CA GLY A 98 17.26 0.09 -4.34
C GLY A 98 17.17 0.91 -3.06
N SER A 99 16.81 2.17 -3.12
CA SER A 99 16.66 3.04 -1.96
C SER A 99 15.19 3.45 -1.77
N ILE A 100 14.87 3.90 -0.56
CA ILE A 100 13.49 4.32 -0.18
C ILE A 100 12.48 3.24 -0.55
N THR A 101 12.57 2.10 0.13
CA THR A 101 11.66 0.97 -0.08
C THR A 101 10.24 1.36 0.31
N ALA A 102 9.37 1.53 -0.68
CA ALA A 102 8.05 2.13 -0.49
C ALA A 102 6.92 1.11 -0.29
N HIS A 103 7.05 -0.09 -0.84
CA HIS A 103 5.97 -1.07 -0.85
C HIS A 103 6.50 -2.49 -0.89
N ASN A 104 5.72 -3.42 -0.36
CA ASN A 104 5.95 -4.85 -0.52
C ASN A 104 4.63 -5.62 -0.64
N PHE A 105 4.66 -6.81 -1.23
CA PHE A 105 3.50 -7.66 -1.48
C PHE A 105 3.86 -9.14 -1.41
N ILE A 106 3.15 -9.91 -0.60
CA ILE A 106 3.23 -11.38 -0.58
C ILE A 106 2.43 -11.92 -1.76
N THR A 107 3.04 -12.75 -2.62
CA THR A 107 2.31 -13.42 -3.70
C THR A 107 1.17 -14.26 -3.15
N ARG A 108 0.12 -14.45 -3.95
CA ARG A 108 -1.12 -15.12 -3.51
C ARG A 108 -0.91 -16.57 -3.07
N ASP A 109 0.10 -17.22 -3.63
CA ASP A 109 0.52 -18.57 -3.23
C ASP A 109 1.38 -18.58 -1.94
N GLY A 110 1.69 -17.41 -1.40
CA GLY A 110 2.51 -17.23 -0.21
C GLY A 110 4.00 -17.57 -0.39
N SER A 111 4.43 -17.86 -1.61
CA SER A 111 5.78 -18.36 -1.87
C SER A 111 6.83 -17.28 -2.07
N LYS A 112 6.42 -16.06 -2.39
CA LYS A 112 7.33 -14.96 -2.71
C LYS A 112 6.91 -13.64 -2.09
N LEU A 113 7.89 -12.78 -1.87
CA LEU A 113 7.70 -11.37 -1.54
C LEU A 113 8.23 -10.51 -2.69
N LEU A 114 7.40 -9.64 -3.22
CA LEU A 114 7.78 -8.60 -4.16
C LEU A 114 7.95 -7.28 -3.40
N VAL A 115 8.99 -6.52 -3.75
CA VAL A 115 9.31 -5.24 -3.10
C VAL A 115 9.50 -4.18 -4.16
N ALA A 116 8.91 -2.98 -3.96
CA ALA A 116 9.10 -1.81 -4.80
C ALA A 116 9.94 -0.75 -4.08
N ASN A 117 10.91 -0.19 -4.80
CA ASN A 117 11.78 0.87 -4.31
C ASN A 117 11.48 2.17 -5.04
N TYR A 118 11.27 3.24 -4.29
CA TYR A 118 11.04 4.57 -4.83
C TYR A 118 12.32 5.16 -5.48
N GLY A 119 13.50 4.81 -4.93
CA GLY A 119 14.77 5.12 -5.57
C GLY A 119 15.13 6.61 -5.57
N MET A 120 15.19 7.24 -4.40
CA MET A 120 15.69 8.61 -4.25
C MET A 120 17.08 8.58 -3.63
N GLY A 121 18.12 8.47 -4.37
CA GLY A 121 19.44 8.49 -3.78
C GLY A 121 20.52 8.27 -4.82
N GLU A 122 21.62 9.00 -4.71
CA GLU A 122 22.78 8.80 -5.56
C GLU A 122 23.68 7.68 -5.00
N GLY A 123 24.18 6.85 -5.91
CA GLY A 123 25.33 5.97 -5.65
C GLY A 123 25.03 4.66 -4.91
N GLY A 124 23.80 4.18 -4.91
CA GLY A 124 23.43 2.83 -4.49
C GLY A 124 22.94 1.98 -5.66
N PRO A 125 22.57 0.71 -5.40
CA PRO A 125 21.80 -0.09 -6.35
C PRO A 125 20.48 0.63 -6.66
N ASP A 126 20.01 0.53 -7.91
CA ASP A 126 18.87 1.28 -8.40
C ASP A 126 17.85 0.34 -9.06
N GLN A 127 17.41 -0.68 -8.33
CA GLN A 127 16.39 -1.61 -8.79
C GLN A 127 15.01 -1.12 -8.36
N SER A 128 14.08 -1.08 -9.30
CA SER A 128 12.70 -0.65 -9.06
C SER A 128 11.89 -1.72 -8.35
N VAL A 129 12.08 -3.00 -8.72
CA VAL A 129 11.37 -4.12 -8.11
C VAL A 129 12.33 -5.27 -7.85
N VAL A 130 12.15 -5.92 -6.69
CA VAL A 130 12.95 -7.09 -6.29
C VAL A 130 12.02 -8.21 -5.82
N ALA A 131 12.33 -9.43 -6.20
CA ALA A 131 11.60 -10.64 -5.77
C ALA A 131 12.45 -11.48 -4.81
N TYR A 132 11.83 -11.99 -3.75
CA TYR A 132 12.43 -12.92 -2.77
C TYR A 132 11.57 -14.17 -2.65
N GLY A 133 12.20 -15.28 -2.31
CA GLY A 133 11.49 -16.47 -1.85
C GLY A 133 11.11 -16.31 -0.36
N ILE A 134 9.93 -16.78 0.00
CA ILE A 134 9.51 -16.96 1.39
C ILE A 134 9.74 -18.43 1.73
N ARG A 135 10.58 -18.71 2.73
CA ARG A 135 10.85 -20.07 3.20
C ARG A 135 9.70 -20.58 4.07
N ALA A 136 9.65 -21.90 4.29
CA ALA A 136 8.62 -22.51 5.13
C ALA A 136 8.60 -21.98 6.58
N ASP A 137 9.72 -21.48 7.07
CA ASP A 137 9.82 -20.84 8.38
C ASP A 137 9.42 -19.35 8.34
N GLY A 138 9.08 -18.78 7.16
CA GLY A 138 8.72 -17.40 6.92
C GLY A 138 9.91 -16.46 6.69
N ALA A 139 11.15 -16.92 6.82
CA ALA A 139 12.31 -16.08 6.53
C ALA A 139 12.49 -15.88 5.02
N LEU A 140 13.07 -14.74 4.62
CA LEU A 140 13.33 -14.41 3.23
C LEU A 140 14.62 -15.07 2.72
N THR A 141 14.62 -15.49 1.46
CA THR A 141 15.85 -15.85 0.74
C THR A 141 16.66 -14.61 0.40
N ALA A 142 17.86 -14.78 -0.13
CA ALA A 142 18.51 -13.71 -0.90
C ALA A 142 17.61 -13.32 -2.10
N PRO A 143 17.80 -12.11 -2.68
CA PRO A 143 17.08 -11.70 -3.89
C PRO A 143 17.14 -12.77 -4.98
N LEU A 144 15.98 -13.14 -5.54
CA LEU A 144 15.87 -14.10 -6.63
C LEU A 144 16.03 -13.42 -8.00
N ALA A 145 15.41 -12.26 -8.14
CA ALA A 145 15.48 -11.43 -9.33
C ALA A 145 15.23 -9.96 -8.98
N SER A 146 15.64 -9.07 -9.87
CA SER A 146 15.34 -7.64 -9.79
C SER A 146 15.22 -7.03 -11.18
N VAL A 147 14.46 -5.94 -11.28
CA VAL A 147 14.29 -5.16 -12.51
C VAL A 147 14.38 -3.67 -12.21
N ALA A 148 14.98 -2.92 -13.14
CA ALA A 148 15.08 -1.47 -13.07
C ALA A 148 14.22 -0.82 -14.15
N HIS A 149 13.39 0.15 -13.77
CA HIS A 149 12.69 1.03 -14.70
C HIS A 149 13.59 2.22 -15.10
N LYS A 150 13.30 2.77 -16.26
CA LYS A 150 14.02 3.96 -16.77
C LYS A 150 13.04 4.91 -17.42
N GLY A 151 13.32 6.19 -17.31
CA GLY A 151 12.52 7.26 -17.89
C GLY A 151 12.34 8.40 -16.91
N ALA A 152 11.54 9.38 -17.31
CA ALA A 152 11.16 10.54 -16.53
C ALA A 152 9.76 10.98 -16.95
N GLY A 153 9.07 11.72 -16.09
CA GLY A 153 7.78 12.36 -16.37
C GLY A 153 7.91 13.88 -16.49
N PRO A 154 6.79 14.59 -16.59
CA PRO A 154 6.81 16.04 -16.83
C PRO A 154 7.11 16.88 -15.57
N ASN A 155 6.98 16.32 -14.37
CA ASN A 155 7.26 17.03 -13.12
C ASN A 155 8.74 16.88 -12.73
N PRO A 156 9.57 17.94 -12.86
CA PRO A 156 11.01 17.84 -12.67
C PRO A 156 11.41 17.57 -11.22
N ASP A 157 10.54 17.86 -10.24
CA ASP A 157 10.82 17.71 -8.83
C ASP A 157 10.40 16.32 -8.28
N ARG A 158 9.52 15.63 -8.99
CA ARG A 158 8.91 14.37 -8.52
C ARG A 158 8.97 13.24 -9.56
N GLN A 159 9.37 13.55 -10.80
CA GLN A 159 9.41 12.61 -11.91
C GLN A 159 10.70 12.76 -12.73
N GLU A 160 11.80 13.18 -12.10
CA GLU A 160 13.11 13.33 -12.72
C GLU A 160 13.70 11.97 -13.15
N ARG A 161 13.12 10.88 -12.63
CA ARG A 161 13.50 9.49 -12.93
C ARG A 161 12.34 8.54 -12.62
N ALA A 162 12.55 7.23 -12.83
CA ALA A 162 11.61 6.20 -12.40
C ALA A 162 11.52 6.13 -10.86
N HIS A 163 10.30 5.98 -10.34
CA HIS A 163 9.94 5.87 -8.94
C HIS A 163 8.87 4.81 -8.76
N ALA A 164 9.25 3.53 -8.73
CA ALA A 164 8.31 2.45 -8.50
C ALA A 164 7.75 2.56 -7.07
N HIS A 165 6.45 2.86 -6.97
CA HIS A 165 5.82 3.14 -5.68
C HIS A 165 5.08 1.93 -5.10
N SER A 166 4.52 1.09 -5.94
CA SER A 166 3.86 -0.14 -5.48
C SER A 166 4.00 -1.28 -6.47
N VAL A 167 3.90 -2.51 -5.96
CA VAL A 167 3.82 -3.76 -6.72
C VAL A 167 2.69 -4.61 -6.16
N THR A 168 1.85 -5.18 -7.02
CA THR A 168 0.70 -6.00 -6.62
C THR A 168 0.52 -7.14 -7.62
N GLU A 169 0.26 -8.34 -7.14
CA GLU A 169 -0.05 -9.48 -8.01
C GLU A 169 -1.54 -9.49 -8.39
N THR A 170 -1.85 -9.81 -9.64
CA THR A 170 -3.22 -9.92 -10.15
C THR A 170 -4.04 -11.00 -9.43
N VAL A 171 -5.37 -10.94 -9.52
CA VAL A 171 -6.27 -11.88 -8.84
C VAL A 171 -6.05 -13.33 -9.32
N GLY A 172 -5.71 -13.52 -10.59
CA GLY A 172 -5.40 -14.84 -11.17
C GLY A 172 -4.05 -15.42 -10.75
N GLY A 173 -3.19 -14.63 -10.11
CA GLY A 173 -1.82 -15.01 -9.77
C GLY A 173 -0.85 -15.00 -10.95
N GLY A 174 0.43 -15.06 -10.67
CA GLY A 174 1.50 -15.20 -11.68
C GLY A 174 1.81 -13.94 -12.51
N VAL A 175 1.06 -12.86 -12.36
CA VAL A 175 1.32 -11.58 -13.01
C VAL A 175 1.35 -10.47 -11.95
N ALA A 176 2.44 -9.70 -11.89
CA ALA A 176 2.55 -8.51 -11.06
C ALA A 176 2.32 -7.24 -11.89
N VAL A 177 1.68 -6.24 -11.29
CA VAL A 177 1.57 -4.88 -11.82
C VAL A 177 2.31 -3.94 -10.89
N VAL A 178 3.18 -3.11 -11.45
CA VAL A 178 3.98 -2.10 -10.76
C VAL A 178 3.46 -0.72 -11.16
N ALA A 179 3.12 0.10 -10.18
CA ALA A 179 2.83 1.51 -10.41
C ALA A 179 4.12 2.32 -10.25
N ASP A 180 4.54 2.99 -11.30
CA ASP A 180 5.75 3.82 -11.29
C ASP A 180 5.37 5.30 -11.43
N LEU A 181 5.45 5.99 -10.30
CA LEU A 181 5.08 7.41 -10.16
C LEU A 181 5.95 8.30 -11.05
N GLY A 182 7.24 7.98 -11.14
CA GLY A 182 8.22 8.85 -11.80
C GLY A 182 8.11 8.89 -13.31
N ILE A 183 7.48 7.89 -13.92
CA ILE A 183 7.37 7.76 -15.38
C ILE A 183 5.93 7.69 -15.89
N ASP A 184 4.94 7.92 -15.02
CA ASP A 184 3.50 7.84 -15.35
C ASP A 184 3.09 6.51 -15.98
N ARG A 185 3.58 5.38 -15.42
CA ARG A 185 3.35 4.05 -16.04
C ARG A 185 2.93 2.99 -15.06
N LEU A 186 2.16 2.05 -15.59
CA LEU A 186 1.94 0.74 -15.02
C LEU A 186 2.73 -0.27 -15.84
N VAL A 187 3.59 -1.06 -15.19
CA VAL A 187 4.42 -2.07 -15.85
C VAL A 187 4.03 -3.44 -15.31
N SER A 188 3.69 -4.37 -16.21
CA SER A 188 3.29 -5.72 -15.85
C SER A 188 4.42 -6.72 -16.07
N TYR A 189 4.55 -7.67 -15.16
CA TYR A 189 5.57 -8.71 -15.17
C TYR A 189 4.94 -10.09 -14.94
N ARG A 190 5.41 -11.09 -15.68
CA ARG A 190 5.21 -12.49 -15.30
C ARG A 190 6.16 -12.84 -14.17
N ILE A 191 5.60 -13.47 -13.12
CA ILE A 191 6.37 -13.97 -11.99
C ILE A 191 6.70 -15.43 -12.29
N GLY A 192 7.98 -15.74 -12.54
CA GLY A 192 8.45 -17.11 -12.75
C GLY A 192 8.41 -17.93 -11.45
N ALA A 193 8.37 -19.25 -11.59
CA ALA A 193 8.43 -20.15 -10.43
C ALA A 193 9.74 -19.99 -9.64
N ASP A 194 10.82 -19.67 -10.32
CA ASP A 194 12.14 -19.34 -9.77
C ASP A 194 12.27 -17.91 -9.25
N GLY A 195 11.22 -17.09 -9.38
CA GLY A 195 11.18 -15.68 -8.97
C GLY A 195 11.61 -14.68 -10.05
N THR A 196 11.91 -15.13 -11.26
CA THR A 196 12.17 -14.22 -12.39
C THR A 196 11.00 -13.28 -12.64
N LEU A 197 11.30 -12.09 -13.15
CA LEU A 197 10.33 -11.04 -13.47
C LEU A 197 10.45 -10.70 -14.97
N ASP A 198 9.64 -11.36 -15.78
CA ASP A 198 9.63 -11.15 -17.23
C ASP A 198 8.62 -10.07 -17.61
N ARG A 199 9.09 -8.98 -18.18
CA ARG A 199 8.21 -7.87 -18.59
C ARG A 199 7.21 -8.32 -19.64
N LEU A 200 5.91 -8.07 -19.39
CA LEU A 200 4.80 -8.41 -20.27
C LEU A 200 4.29 -7.20 -21.04
N ALA A 201 3.90 -6.16 -20.32
CA ALA A 201 3.25 -4.99 -20.90
C ALA A 201 3.62 -3.70 -20.14
N GLU A 202 3.36 -2.59 -20.79
CA GLU A 202 3.50 -1.25 -20.22
C GLU A 202 2.31 -0.41 -20.66
N THR A 203 1.69 0.30 -19.73
CA THR A 203 0.55 1.18 -19.98
C THR A 203 0.88 2.58 -19.45
N THR A 204 0.78 3.57 -20.32
CA THR A 204 1.01 4.97 -19.97
C THR A 204 -0.27 5.60 -19.43
N LEU A 205 -0.18 6.29 -18.31
CA LEU A 205 -1.23 7.14 -17.74
C LEU A 205 -1.08 8.58 -18.22
N PRO A 206 -2.06 9.46 -17.94
CA PRO A 206 -1.94 10.87 -18.28
C PRO A 206 -0.65 11.49 -17.73
N PRO A 207 0.03 12.35 -18.49
CA PRO A 207 1.28 12.97 -18.08
C PRO A 207 1.12 13.75 -16.75
N GLY A 208 2.00 13.51 -15.79
CA GLY A 208 1.94 14.13 -14.47
C GLY A 208 0.98 13.47 -13.50
N ALA A 209 0.39 12.32 -13.84
CA ALA A 209 -0.53 11.61 -12.96
C ALA A 209 0.18 11.08 -11.69
N GLY A 210 1.35 10.51 -11.83
CA GLY A 210 2.11 9.94 -10.73
C GLY A 210 1.41 8.76 -10.06
N PRO A 211 1.25 7.60 -10.75
CA PRO A 211 0.59 6.43 -10.18
C PRO A 211 1.30 5.92 -8.93
N ARG A 212 0.54 5.72 -7.87
CA ARG A 212 1.08 5.39 -6.55
C ARG A 212 0.72 3.99 -6.08
N HIS A 213 -0.51 3.78 -5.70
CA HIS A 213 -1.04 2.49 -5.22
C HIS A 213 -2.16 2.00 -6.13
N VAL A 214 -2.34 0.69 -6.16
CA VAL A 214 -3.36 0.05 -6.98
C VAL A 214 -4.29 -0.84 -6.15
N ALA A 215 -5.54 -0.93 -6.55
CA ALA A 215 -6.51 -1.89 -6.05
C ALA A 215 -7.05 -2.73 -7.20
N LEU A 216 -7.18 -4.03 -6.98
CA LEU A 216 -7.70 -4.97 -7.97
C LEU A 216 -9.16 -5.29 -7.66
N HIS A 217 -10.02 -5.21 -8.65
CA HIS A 217 -11.38 -5.71 -8.52
C HIS A 217 -11.37 -7.20 -8.21
N PRO A 218 -12.23 -7.71 -7.29
CA PRO A 218 -12.21 -9.11 -6.88
C PRO A 218 -12.42 -10.12 -8.03
N ASP A 219 -13.11 -9.73 -9.10
CA ASP A 219 -13.30 -10.58 -10.29
C ASP A 219 -12.09 -10.61 -11.25
N GLY A 220 -11.06 -9.79 -10.98
CA GLY A 220 -9.83 -9.71 -11.78
C GLY A 220 -9.92 -8.96 -13.11
N ARG A 221 -11.08 -8.41 -13.48
CA ARG A 221 -11.28 -7.70 -14.77
C ARG A 221 -10.79 -6.26 -14.75
N TYR A 222 -10.76 -5.62 -13.58
CA TYR A 222 -10.45 -4.20 -13.45
C TYR A 222 -9.33 -3.96 -12.44
N LEU A 223 -8.57 -2.92 -12.69
CA LEU A 223 -7.55 -2.37 -11.80
C LEU A 223 -7.80 -0.87 -11.63
N PHE A 224 -7.68 -0.39 -10.41
CA PHE A 224 -7.83 1.02 -10.05
C PHE A 224 -6.51 1.56 -9.52
N VAL A 225 -6.15 2.76 -9.94
CA VAL A 225 -4.87 3.39 -9.58
C VAL A 225 -5.13 4.72 -8.91
N MET A 226 -4.56 4.90 -7.73
CA MET A 226 -4.49 6.20 -7.07
C MET A 226 -3.29 6.97 -7.60
N ASN A 227 -3.54 8.09 -8.26
CA ASN A 227 -2.52 8.96 -8.82
C ASN A 227 -2.18 10.05 -7.80
N GLU A 228 -0.92 10.09 -7.35
CA GLU A 228 -0.48 10.99 -6.29
C GLU A 228 -0.43 12.45 -6.72
N LEU A 229 0.11 12.72 -7.93
CA LEU A 229 0.54 14.05 -8.29
C LEU A 229 -0.58 14.92 -8.88
N ASP A 230 -1.51 14.32 -9.62
CA ASP A 230 -2.65 15.03 -10.22
C ASP A 230 -3.95 14.88 -9.43
N SER A 231 -3.93 14.19 -8.29
CA SER A 231 -5.09 13.98 -7.40
C SER A 231 -6.28 13.34 -8.10
N THR A 232 -6.01 12.25 -8.85
CA THR A 232 -7.04 11.49 -9.57
C THR A 232 -7.03 10.01 -9.22
N VAL A 233 -8.11 9.32 -9.58
CA VAL A 233 -8.19 7.85 -9.64
C VAL A 233 -8.41 7.44 -11.08
N ALA A 234 -7.57 6.54 -11.59
CA ALA A 234 -7.75 5.92 -12.89
C ALA A 234 -8.35 4.52 -12.75
N SER A 235 -9.30 4.18 -13.62
CA SER A 235 -9.85 2.84 -13.80
C SER A 235 -9.34 2.25 -15.11
N LEU A 236 -8.89 1.00 -15.08
CA LEU A 236 -8.36 0.27 -16.23
C LEU A 236 -8.98 -1.13 -16.31
N SER A 237 -9.19 -1.62 -17.53
CA SER A 237 -9.40 -3.05 -17.74
C SER A 237 -8.07 -3.79 -17.67
N LEU A 238 -8.10 -5.03 -17.19
CA LEU A 238 -6.94 -5.88 -16.99
C LEU A 238 -7.16 -7.23 -17.70
N ASP A 239 -6.25 -7.58 -18.60
CA ASP A 239 -6.08 -8.96 -19.05
C ASP A 239 -5.06 -9.66 -18.13
N GLY A 240 -5.55 -10.48 -17.21
CA GLY A 240 -4.73 -11.16 -16.21
C GLY A 240 -3.73 -12.18 -16.78
N THR A 241 -3.84 -12.55 -18.08
CA THR A 241 -2.92 -13.49 -18.76
C THR A 241 -1.75 -12.76 -19.41
N SER A 242 -2.05 -11.74 -20.20
CA SER A 242 -1.05 -10.94 -20.91
C SER A 242 -0.48 -9.80 -20.06
N GLY A 243 -1.14 -9.45 -18.94
CA GLY A 243 -0.81 -8.28 -18.13
C GLY A 243 -1.16 -6.95 -18.81
N ALA A 244 -1.86 -6.98 -19.96
CA ALA A 244 -2.24 -5.77 -20.67
C ALA A 244 -3.31 -5.00 -19.89
N LEU A 245 -3.13 -3.66 -19.83
CA LEU A 245 -4.04 -2.74 -19.19
C LEU A 245 -4.54 -1.71 -20.20
N ALA A 246 -5.82 -1.38 -20.18
CA ALA A 246 -6.38 -0.33 -21.01
C ALA A 246 -7.18 0.66 -20.16
N LEU A 247 -6.88 1.95 -20.31
CA LEU A 247 -7.55 3.02 -19.56
C LEU A 247 -9.03 3.10 -19.93
N ILE A 248 -9.89 3.08 -18.91
CA ILE A 248 -11.36 3.20 -19.03
C ILE A 248 -11.80 4.61 -18.66
N ASP A 249 -11.37 5.10 -17.49
CA ASP A 249 -11.87 6.34 -16.89
C ASP A 249 -10.83 6.98 -15.97
N VAL A 250 -10.93 8.30 -15.77
CA VAL A 250 -10.14 9.06 -14.79
C VAL A 250 -11.07 10.01 -14.07
N LYS A 251 -11.08 9.97 -12.75
CA LYS A 251 -11.93 10.82 -11.90
C LYS A 251 -11.09 11.62 -10.91
N PRO A 252 -11.47 12.88 -10.60
CA PRO A 252 -10.90 13.62 -9.49
C PRO A 252 -11.11 12.87 -8.17
N ALA A 253 -10.06 12.82 -7.34
CA ALA A 253 -10.11 12.23 -6.00
C ALA A 253 -10.35 13.28 -4.90
N VAL A 254 -10.39 14.56 -5.25
CA VAL A 254 -10.71 15.70 -4.37
C VAL A 254 -11.56 16.73 -5.13
N PRO A 255 -12.26 17.64 -4.43
CA PRO A 255 -12.87 18.83 -5.06
C PRO A 255 -11.83 19.67 -5.80
N ALA A 256 -12.25 20.39 -6.82
CA ALA A 256 -11.35 21.13 -7.71
C ALA A 256 -10.47 22.15 -6.97
N GLU A 257 -11.02 22.82 -5.96
CA GLU A 257 -10.34 23.80 -5.14
C GLU A 257 -9.27 23.24 -4.22
N ALA A 258 -9.33 21.95 -3.91
CA ALA A 258 -8.35 21.28 -3.03
C ALA A 258 -7.16 20.67 -3.81
N ARG A 259 -7.22 20.63 -5.13
CA ARG A 259 -6.32 19.86 -5.97
C ARG A 259 -4.86 20.29 -5.87
N GLU A 260 -4.61 21.60 -5.79
CA GLU A 260 -3.26 22.18 -5.78
C GLU A 260 -2.43 21.79 -4.55
N HIS A 261 -3.11 21.53 -3.42
CA HIS A 261 -2.45 21.26 -2.14
C HIS A 261 -2.70 19.82 -1.64
N ASN A 262 -3.06 18.92 -2.55
CA ASN A 262 -3.38 17.55 -2.22
C ASN A 262 -2.41 16.57 -2.91
N TYR A 263 -2.08 15.52 -2.18
CA TYR A 263 -1.33 14.35 -2.66
C TYR A 263 -2.11 13.09 -2.29
N CYS A 264 -2.64 12.39 -3.27
CA CYS A 264 -3.32 11.13 -3.00
C CYS A 264 -2.34 10.08 -2.44
N ALA A 265 -2.85 9.13 -1.65
CA ALA A 265 -1.99 8.14 -1.02
C ALA A 265 -2.42 6.71 -1.31
N ASP A 266 -3.36 6.16 -0.58
CA ASP A 266 -3.73 4.75 -0.65
C ASP A 266 -5.11 4.55 -1.28
N ILE A 267 -5.35 3.32 -1.72
CA ILE A 267 -6.59 2.94 -2.37
C ILE A 267 -7.01 1.54 -1.91
N GLN A 268 -8.27 1.40 -1.53
CA GLN A 268 -8.87 0.14 -1.08
C GLN A 268 -10.17 -0.12 -1.82
N ILE A 269 -10.46 -1.38 -2.09
CA ILE A 269 -11.72 -1.80 -2.69
C ILE A 269 -12.54 -2.61 -1.67
N SER A 270 -13.85 -2.43 -1.65
CA SER A 270 -14.73 -3.23 -0.80
C SER A 270 -14.70 -4.70 -1.23
N PRO A 271 -14.90 -5.66 -0.29
CA PRO A 271 -14.84 -7.10 -0.62
C PRO A 271 -15.84 -7.53 -1.70
N ASP A 272 -16.96 -6.81 -1.83
CA ASP A 272 -17.99 -7.05 -2.85
C ASP A 272 -17.67 -6.39 -4.20
N GLY A 273 -16.55 -5.67 -4.32
CA GLY A 273 -16.13 -4.98 -5.54
C GLY A 273 -16.95 -3.73 -5.90
N ARG A 274 -17.91 -3.32 -5.09
CA ARG A 274 -18.86 -2.26 -5.45
C ARG A 274 -18.37 -0.86 -5.17
N PHE A 275 -17.45 -0.69 -4.22
CA PHE A 275 -16.98 0.61 -3.76
C PHE A 275 -15.46 0.67 -3.64
N LEU A 276 -14.94 1.85 -3.94
CA LEU A 276 -13.52 2.16 -3.88
C LEU A 276 -13.29 3.34 -2.93
N TYR A 277 -12.22 3.28 -2.15
CA TYR A 277 -11.84 4.26 -1.14
C TYR A 277 -10.44 4.75 -1.40
N GLY A 278 -10.27 6.07 -1.58
CA GLY A 278 -8.98 6.68 -1.83
C GLY A 278 -8.62 7.74 -0.79
N SER A 279 -7.43 7.69 -0.20
CA SER A 279 -7.01 8.66 0.80
C SER A 279 -6.28 9.86 0.20
N ASN A 280 -6.53 11.04 0.77
CA ASN A 280 -6.09 12.35 0.29
C ASN A 280 -5.33 13.10 1.38
N ARG A 281 -4.03 13.27 1.20
CA ARG A 281 -3.14 14.02 2.11
C ARG A 281 -3.12 15.51 1.69
N GLY A 282 -3.54 16.38 2.57
CA GLY A 282 -3.74 17.81 2.35
C GLY A 282 -5.20 18.19 2.39
N HIS A 283 -6.09 17.53 1.64
CA HIS A 283 -7.53 17.64 1.82
C HIS A 283 -8.03 16.85 3.04
N ASP A 284 -7.19 15.92 3.53
CA ASP A 284 -7.41 15.12 4.73
C ASP A 284 -8.76 14.38 4.73
N SER A 285 -9.04 13.72 3.61
CA SER A 285 -10.28 12.98 3.36
C SER A 285 -10.03 11.58 2.80
N VAL A 286 -11.11 10.80 2.83
CA VAL A 286 -11.27 9.56 2.07
C VAL A 286 -12.31 9.81 0.98
N ALA A 287 -11.90 9.76 -0.28
CA ALA A 287 -12.82 9.78 -1.42
C ALA A 287 -13.52 8.43 -1.54
N VAL A 288 -14.83 8.45 -1.73
CA VAL A 288 -15.67 7.27 -1.91
C VAL A 288 -16.19 7.24 -3.35
N PHE A 289 -15.96 6.14 -4.05
CA PHE A 289 -16.46 5.93 -5.40
C PHE A 289 -17.32 4.68 -5.47
N SER A 290 -18.39 4.72 -6.24
CA SER A 290 -19.07 3.51 -6.73
C SER A 290 -18.41 3.03 -8.01
N ILE A 291 -18.44 1.71 -8.23
CA ILE A 291 -17.86 1.03 -9.38
C ILE A 291 -18.98 0.42 -10.19
N ASP A 292 -19.11 0.82 -11.46
CA ASP A 292 -19.98 0.14 -12.41
C ASP A 292 -19.40 -1.26 -12.73
N GLN A 293 -20.14 -2.28 -12.35
CA GLN A 293 -19.70 -3.68 -12.40
C GLN A 293 -19.53 -4.24 -13.82
N GLU A 294 -20.14 -3.61 -14.82
CA GLU A 294 -20.04 -4.04 -16.22
C GLU A 294 -18.92 -3.33 -16.98
N THR A 295 -18.72 -2.05 -16.67
CA THR A 295 -17.81 -1.19 -17.45
C THR A 295 -16.53 -0.81 -16.68
N GLY A 296 -16.49 -1.01 -15.36
CA GLY A 296 -15.38 -0.56 -14.49
C GLY A 296 -15.32 0.96 -14.30
N LYS A 297 -16.29 1.74 -14.79
CA LYS A 297 -16.32 3.19 -14.61
C LYS A 297 -16.60 3.57 -13.16
N LEU A 298 -16.06 4.73 -12.77
CA LEU A 298 -16.20 5.27 -11.42
C LEU A 298 -17.19 6.43 -11.36
N ALA A 299 -17.99 6.48 -10.30
CA ALA A 299 -18.73 7.69 -9.91
C ALA A 299 -18.29 8.10 -8.50
N CYS A 300 -17.93 9.37 -8.32
CA CYS A 300 -17.58 9.91 -7.01
C CYS A 300 -18.86 10.15 -6.21
N GLU A 301 -18.94 9.54 -5.02
CA GLU A 301 -20.10 9.59 -4.13
C GLU A 301 -19.91 10.59 -2.99
N ASP A 302 -18.67 10.66 -2.43
CA ASP A 302 -18.41 11.47 -1.23
C ASP A 302 -16.90 11.74 -1.04
N PHE A 303 -16.61 12.76 -0.21
CA PHE A 303 -15.30 13.05 0.36
C PHE A 303 -15.43 13.11 1.89
N THR A 304 -15.33 11.97 2.54
CA THR A 304 -15.47 11.86 4.00
C THR A 304 -14.19 12.36 4.69
N PRO A 305 -14.25 13.27 5.68
CA PRO A 305 -13.07 13.65 6.47
C PRO A 305 -12.39 12.44 7.10
N CYS A 306 -11.07 12.37 7.08
CA CYS A 306 -10.32 11.17 7.50
C CYS A 306 -10.25 10.95 9.03
N GLY A 307 -10.86 11.83 9.82
CA GLY A 307 -10.82 11.77 11.29
C GLY A 307 -9.46 12.14 11.90
N GLY A 308 -8.59 12.78 11.14
CA GLY A 308 -7.25 13.20 11.55
C GLY A 308 -6.59 14.05 10.47
N ALA A 309 -5.28 13.87 10.26
CA ALA A 309 -4.52 14.58 9.24
C ALA A 309 -3.52 13.66 8.55
N THR A 310 -3.33 13.88 7.24
CA THR A 310 -2.40 13.13 6.38
C THR A 310 -2.71 11.61 6.38
N PRO A 311 -3.88 11.20 5.86
CA PRO A 311 -4.28 9.79 5.79
C PRO A 311 -3.41 9.06 4.76
N ARG A 312 -2.33 8.39 5.22
CA ARG A 312 -1.34 7.78 4.32
C ARG A 312 -1.69 6.38 3.87
N ASN A 313 -2.43 5.63 4.69
CA ASN A 313 -2.83 4.26 4.36
C ASN A 313 -4.25 3.97 4.88
N LEU A 314 -4.97 3.18 4.13
CA LEU A 314 -6.30 2.68 4.44
C LEU A 314 -6.26 1.16 4.58
N CYS A 315 -7.14 0.59 5.40
CA CYS A 315 -7.36 -0.85 5.44
C CYS A 315 -8.81 -1.15 5.80
N LEU A 316 -9.47 -1.99 5.00
CA LEU A 316 -10.76 -2.55 5.34
C LEU A 316 -10.58 -3.76 6.26
N THR A 317 -11.49 -3.94 7.21
CA THR A 317 -11.59 -5.21 7.94
C THR A 317 -11.93 -6.35 6.97
N PRO A 318 -11.55 -7.61 7.27
CA PRO A 318 -11.88 -8.77 6.43
C PRO A 318 -13.39 -8.93 6.16
N THR A 319 -14.25 -8.46 7.07
CA THR A 319 -15.72 -8.42 6.87
C THR A 319 -16.17 -7.30 5.95
N GLY A 320 -15.32 -6.29 5.72
CA GLY A 320 -15.66 -5.05 5.01
C GLY A 320 -16.60 -4.13 5.77
N ARG A 321 -16.87 -4.40 7.07
CA ARG A 321 -17.76 -3.55 7.89
C ARG A 321 -17.10 -2.24 8.33
N HIS A 322 -15.77 -2.25 8.50
CA HIS A 322 -15.04 -1.07 8.96
C HIS A 322 -13.86 -0.76 8.06
N LEU A 323 -13.55 0.54 7.97
CA LEU A 323 -12.36 1.06 7.31
C LEU A 323 -11.51 1.80 8.35
N PHE A 324 -10.21 1.51 8.32
CA PHE A 324 -9.19 2.14 9.15
C PHE A 324 -8.41 3.15 8.31
N SER A 325 -8.23 4.37 8.83
CA SER A 325 -7.43 5.43 8.22
C SER A 325 -6.24 5.75 9.11
N ALA A 326 -5.03 5.42 8.63
CA ALA A 326 -3.78 5.74 9.32
C ALA A 326 -3.41 7.21 9.05
N ASN A 327 -3.67 8.06 10.04
CA ASN A 327 -3.51 9.51 9.96
C ASN A 327 -2.14 9.91 10.51
N GLN A 328 -1.14 9.96 9.63
CA GLN A 328 0.27 10.17 9.94
C GLN A 328 0.52 11.34 10.89
N ASN A 329 -0.08 12.51 10.61
CA ASN A 329 0.18 13.75 11.34
C ASN A 329 -0.77 13.98 12.53
N ALA A 330 -1.65 13.01 12.81
CA ALA A 330 -2.61 13.10 13.93
C ALA A 330 -2.37 12.03 15.00
N ASP A 331 -1.32 11.21 14.89
CA ASP A 331 -0.95 10.14 15.84
C ASP A 331 -2.10 9.17 16.15
N ARG A 332 -2.93 8.87 15.13
CA ARG A 332 -4.07 8.00 15.33
C ARG A 332 -4.47 7.26 14.06
N ILE A 333 -5.09 6.12 14.26
CA ILE A 333 -5.80 5.38 13.22
C ILE A 333 -7.29 5.50 13.50
N SER A 334 -8.00 6.28 12.70
CA SER A 334 -9.46 6.48 12.84
C SER A 334 -10.21 5.29 12.28
N ILE A 335 -11.34 4.92 12.90
CA ILE A 335 -12.16 3.78 12.53
C ILE A 335 -13.51 4.28 12.03
N PHE A 336 -13.86 3.91 10.80
CA PHE A 336 -15.13 4.24 10.16
C PHE A 336 -16.00 2.99 10.03
N SER A 337 -17.29 3.11 10.30
CA SER A 337 -18.26 2.11 9.86
C SER A 337 -18.57 2.34 8.38
N ARG A 338 -18.69 1.25 7.63
CA ARG A 338 -19.03 1.26 6.20
C ARG A 338 -20.44 0.73 5.98
N ASP A 339 -21.27 1.52 5.35
CA ASP A 339 -22.56 1.04 4.86
C ASP A 339 -22.35 0.16 3.60
N ALA A 340 -22.75 -1.09 3.69
CA ALA A 340 -22.53 -2.06 2.61
C ALA A 340 -23.37 -1.78 1.36
N GLN A 341 -24.48 -1.02 1.46
CA GLN A 341 -25.38 -0.73 0.34
C GLN A 341 -24.95 0.51 -0.43
N THR A 342 -24.49 1.53 0.27
CA THR A 342 -24.15 2.85 -0.29
C THR A 342 -22.66 3.12 -0.34
N GLY A 343 -21.82 2.31 0.30
CA GLY A 343 -20.38 2.53 0.43
C GLY A 343 -20.00 3.66 1.39
N ARG A 344 -20.98 4.42 1.93
CA ARG A 344 -20.70 5.58 2.80
C ARG A 344 -19.94 5.20 4.05
N LEU A 345 -19.04 6.09 4.44
CA LEU A 345 -18.26 6.00 5.67
C LEU A 345 -18.86 6.92 6.73
N VAL A 346 -18.97 6.40 7.95
CA VAL A 346 -19.37 7.18 9.13
C VAL A 346 -18.30 7.01 10.19
N ASP A 347 -17.74 8.12 10.66
CA ASP A 347 -16.77 8.11 11.76
C ASP A 347 -17.43 7.52 13.02
N THR A 348 -16.85 6.49 13.58
CA THR A 348 -17.34 5.84 14.80
C THR A 348 -16.97 6.61 16.08
N GLY A 349 -16.11 7.60 15.96
CA GLY A 349 -15.48 8.29 17.10
C GLY A 349 -14.44 7.44 17.83
N ARG A 350 -14.16 6.20 17.35
CA ARG A 350 -13.14 5.29 17.87
C ARG A 350 -11.86 5.38 17.06
N ALA A 351 -10.73 5.21 17.73
CA ALA A 351 -9.42 5.20 17.09
C ALA A 351 -8.42 4.33 17.86
N ILE A 352 -7.35 3.94 17.20
CA ILE A 352 -6.13 3.43 17.83
C ILE A 352 -5.17 4.62 17.95
N GLU A 353 -4.87 5.04 19.17
CA GLU A 353 -3.87 6.07 19.43
C GLU A 353 -2.47 5.46 19.32
N ILE A 354 -1.71 5.94 18.33
CA ILE A 354 -0.35 5.44 18.03
C ILE A 354 0.43 6.52 17.28
N GLY A 355 1.66 6.76 17.70
CA GLY A 355 2.52 7.79 17.11
C GLY A 355 2.81 7.53 15.63
N THR A 356 2.62 8.54 14.81
CA THR A 356 3.00 8.63 13.39
C THR A 356 2.72 7.35 12.57
N PRO A 357 1.45 6.87 12.51
CA PRO A 357 1.11 5.65 11.78
C PRO A 357 1.23 5.85 10.27
N MET A 358 1.90 4.91 9.61
CA MET A 358 2.17 4.95 8.17
C MET A 358 1.45 3.88 7.39
N CYS A 359 1.25 2.72 7.98
CA CYS A 359 0.64 1.55 7.36
C CYS A 359 -0.16 0.78 8.40
N VAL A 360 -1.34 0.32 8.02
CA VAL A 360 -2.18 -0.59 8.80
C VAL A 360 -2.56 -1.78 7.95
N LYS A 361 -2.44 -2.99 8.52
CA LYS A 361 -2.87 -4.25 7.90
C LYS A 361 -3.70 -5.03 8.90
N ILE A 362 -4.80 -5.62 8.43
CA ILE A 362 -5.75 -6.34 9.26
C ILE A 362 -5.92 -7.76 8.71
N THR A 363 -5.83 -8.75 9.59
CA THR A 363 -6.01 -10.17 9.23
C THR A 363 -6.80 -10.90 10.31
N VAL A 364 -7.33 -12.09 9.99
CA VAL A 364 -8.09 -12.96 10.92
C VAL A 364 -7.20 -13.66 11.94
#